data_83e543c3e52ebee068c4be130955c71c
#
_entry.id   83e543c3e52ebee068c4be130955c71c
#
_cell.length_a   1.000
_cell.length_b   1.000
_cell.length_c   1.000
_cell.angle_alpha   90.00
_cell.angle_beta   90.00
_cell.angle_gamma   90.00
#
_symmetry.space_group_name_H-M   'P 1'
#
loop_
_entity.id
_entity.type
_entity.pdbx_description
1 polymer ?
#
loop_
_entity_poly.entity_id
_entity_poly.type
_entity_poly.pdbx_seq_one_letter_code
_entity_poly.pdbx_strand_id
1 'polypeptide(L)'
;MIYITGDKHGDFSEVYAFCCKNKTTRDDLMIVLGDAGINYYANEQDIYLKNSLLQYPITFFCIHGNHEERPENIGGYKTKIFHDGLVYYEEEYPHILFAKDGEVYQFNEQSVLVIGGAYSVDKNYRLQMGYNWYPSEQPSEEIKDKLLMYVEKNPQIDVVLSHTCPYKYLPREVFMKGINPLKVDYSTEFFFR
;
A
#
# COMPACT_ATOMS: atom_id res chain seq x y z
N MET A 1 -18.78 4.48 4.14
CA MET A 1 -18.01 3.93 5.30
C MET A 1 -16.58 3.68 4.87
N ILE A 2 -15.62 3.63 5.85
CA ILE A 2 -14.20 3.27 5.58
C ILE A 2 -13.88 2.00 6.33
N TYR A 3 -13.35 1.02 5.63
CA TYR A 3 -12.91 -0.26 6.16
C TYR A 3 -11.42 -0.44 5.88
N ILE A 4 -10.73 -1.23 6.71
CA ILE A 4 -9.28 -1.45 6.59
C ILE A 4 -9.01 -2.95 6.60
N THR A 5 -8.11 -3.39 5.72
CA THR A 5 -7.59 -4.75 5.67
C THR A 5 -6.06 -4.72 5.47
N GLY A 6 -5.39 -5.81 5.84
CA GLY A 6 -3.96 -6.00 5.54
C GLY A 6 -3.75 -6.63 4.17
N ASP A 7 -2.60 -7.28 4.03
CA ASP A 7 -2.12 -7.94 2.82
C ASP A 7 -3.17 -8.85 2.18
N LYS A 8 -3.26 -8.77 0.86
CA LYS A 8 -4.20 -9.62 0.09
C LYS A 8 -3.48 -10.57 -0.85
N HIS A 9 -2.30 -10.20 -1.35
CA HIS A 9 -1.54 -11.00 -2.32
C HIS A 9 -2.41 -11.56 -3.46
N GLY A 10 -3.39 -10.76 -3.92
CA GLY A 10 -4.33 -11.12 -4.97
C GLY A 10 -5.56 -11.91 -4.51
N ASP A 11 -5.64 -12.37 -3.26
CA ASP A 11 -6.84 -13.04 -2.74
C ASP A 11 -7.76 -12.06 -2.02
N PHE A 12 -8.82 -11.65 -2.72
CA PHE A 12 -9.87 -10.77 -2.21
C PHE A 12 -11.17 -11.50 -1.87
N SER A 13 -11.18 -12.84 -1.81
CA SER A 13 -12.40 -13.63 -1.59
C SER A 13 -13.12 -13.25 -0.29
N GLU A 14 -12.39 -13.03 0.80
CA GLU A 14 -12.93 -12.57 2.07
C GLU A 14 -13.52 -11.16 1.97
N VAL A 15 -12.89 -10.28 1.18
CA VAL A 15 -13.40 -8.91 0.96
C VAL A 15 -14.71 -8.97 0.18
N TYR A 16 -14.85 -9.86 -0.81
CA TYR A 16 -16.11 -10.04 -1.52
C TYR A 16 -17.24 -10.49 -0.59
N ALA A 17 -16.98 -11.52 0.21
CA ALA A 17 -17.93 -12.00 1.21
C ALA A 17 -18.33 -10.90 2.22
N PHE A 18 -17.35 -10.10 2.65
CA PHE A 18 -17.57 -8.93 3.50
C PHE A 18 -18.50 -7.90 2.83
N CYS A 19 -18.22 -7.54 1.57
CA CYS A 19 -19.03 -6.60 0.80
C CYS A 19 -20.48 -7.07 0.68
N CYS A 20 -20.69 -8.33 0.34
CA CYS A 20 -22.02 -8.92 0.25
C CYS A 20 -22.78 -8.87 1.59
N LYS A 21 -22.10 -9.22 2.69
CA LYS A 21 -22.68 -9.24 4.03
C LYS A 21 -23.05 -7.82 4.50
N ASN A 22 -22.21 -6.85 4.25
CA ASN A 22 -22.37 -5.48 4.73
C ASN A 22 -23.10 -4.57 3.73
N LYS A 23 -23.44 -5.08 2.54
CA LYS A 23 -24.13 -4.34 1.46
C LYS A 23 -23.39 -3.05 1.10
N THR A 24 -22.07 -3.14 0.96
CA THR A 24 -21.26 -2.00 0.58
C THR A 24 -21.62 -1.48 -0.81
N THR A 25 -21.22 -0.27 -1.09
CA THR A 25 -21.37 0.40 -2.39
C THR A 25 -20.03 1.00 -2.83
N ARG A 26 -19.98 1.54 -4.05
CA ARG A 26 -18.78 2.25 -4.54
C ARG A 26 -18.44 3.52 -3.77
N ASP A 27 -19.36 4.03 -2.94
CA ASP A 27 -19.11 5.14 -2.03
C ASP A 27 -18.41 4.72 -0.73
N ASP A 28 -18.36 3.42 -0.47
CA ASP A 28 -17.58 2.84 0.62
C ASP A 28 -16.12 2.62 0.19
N LEU A 29 -15.21 2.76 1.14
CA LEU A 29 -13.77 2.64 0.90
C LEU A 29 -13.21 1.43 1.63
N MET A 30 -12.43 0.59 0.92
CA MET A 30 -11.60 -0.45 1.50
C MET A 30 -10.14 -0.04 1.39
N ILE A 31 -9.54 0.33 2.50
CA ILE A 31 -8.10 0.60 2.59
C ILE A 31 -7.37 -0.74 2.69
N VAL A 32 -6.44 -0.99 1.75
CA VAL A 32 -5.54 -2.15 1.77
C VAL A 32 -4.15 -1.66 2.20
N LEU A 33 -3.65 -2.13 3.34
CA LEU A 33 -2.40 -1.67 3.93
C LEU A 33 -1.14 -2.30 3.30
N GLY A 34 -1.08 -2.29 1.97
CA GLY A 34 0.01 -2.84 1.18
C GLY A 34 -0.22 -4.28 0.74
N ASP A 35 0.64 -4.75 -0.12
CA ASP A 35 0.64 -6.09 -0.70
C ASP A 35 -0.75 -6.53 -1.21
N ALA A 36 -1.41 -5.62 -1.92
CA ALA A 36 -2.66 -5.92 -2.59
C ALA A 36 -2.50 -7.01 -3.64
N GLY A 37 -1.31 -7.12 -4.23
CA GLY A 37 -0.99 -8.04 -5.32
C GLY A 37 -1.52 -7.58 -6.68
N ILE A 38 -2.05 -6.37 -6.77
CA ILE A 38 -2.67 -5.82 -7.99
C ILE A 38 -1.60 -5.44 -9.03
N ASN A 39 -0.43 -5.00 -8.59
CA ASN A 39 0.73 -4.66 -9.41
C ASN A 39 1.90 -5.64 -9.19
N TYR A 40 1.60 -6.90 -8.88
CA TYR A 40 2.61 -7.91 -8.57
C TYR A 40 3.48 -8.26 -9.79
N TYR A 41 2.90 -8.32 -10.98
CA TYR A 41 3.66 -8.62 -12.21
C TYR A 41 4.14 -7.37 -12.94
N ALA A 42 3.56 -6.20 -12.69
CA ALA A 42 3.79 -4.94 -13.38
C ALA A 42 3.62 -5.05 -14.92
N ASN A 43 2.73 -5.91 -15.37
CA ASN A 43 2.44 -6.19 -16.77
C ASN A 43 0.98 -6.67 -16.97
N GLU A 44 0.68 -7.16 -18.19
CA GLU A 44 -0.66 -7.62 -18.56
C GLU A 44 -1.23 -8.74 -17.69
N GLN A 45 -0.41 -9.48 -16.94
CA GLN A 45 -0.90 -10.54 -16.05
C GLN A 45 -1.73 -9.97 -14.88
N ASP A 46 -1.48 -8.73 -14.48
CA ASP A 46 -2.25 -8.06 -13.42
C ASP A 46 -3.68 -7.72 -13.85
N ILE A 47 -3.97 -7.71 -15.16
CA ILE A 47 -5.30 -7.43 -15.72
C ILE A 47 -6.35 -8.42 -15.20
N TYR A 48 -6.00 -9.67 -15.01
CA TYR A 48 -6.95 -10.68 -14.50
C TYR A 48 -7.48 -10.31 -13.12
N LEU A 49 -6.59 -9.90 -12.21
CA LEU A 49 -6.99 -9.48 -10.88
C LEU A 49 -7.80 -8.18 -10.94
N LYS A 50 -7.31 -7.18 -11.69
CA LYS A 50 -8.01 -5.90 -11.86
C LYS A 50 -9.44 -6.10 -12.39
N ASN A 51 -9.62 -6.95 -13.40
CA ASN A 51 -10.94 -7.28 -13.95
C ASN A 51 -11.85 -7.96 -12.89
N SER A 52 -11.30 -8.87 -12.09
CA SER A 52 -12.06 -9.51 -11.02
C SER A 52 -12.58 -8.51 -9.99
N LEU A 53 -11.77 -7.50 -9.67
CA LEU A 53 -12.11 -6.46 -8.68
C LEU A 53 -13.19 -5.48 -9.19
N LEU A 54 -13.43 -5.39 -10.49
CA LEU A 54 -14.53 -4.59 -11.04
C LEU A 54 -15.92 -5.04 -10.52
N GLN A 55 -16.05 -6.28 -10.08
CA GLN A 55 -17.33 -6.83 -9.57
C GLN A 55 -17.59 -6.46 -8.11
N TYR A 56 -16.61 -5.95 -7.39
CA TYR A 56 -16.72 -5.64 -5.98
C TYR A 56 -17.44 -4.31 -5.77
N PRO A 57 -18.54 -4.27 -5.02
CA PRO A 57 -19.28 -3.04 -4.74
C PRO A 57 -18.59 -2.22 -3.65
N ILE A 58 -17.35 -1.83 -3.89
CA ILE A 58 -16.53 -1.00 -2.99
C ILE A 58 -15.43 -0.32 -3.81
N THR A 59 -14.94 0.81 -3.35
CA THR A 59 -13.72 1.44 -3.89
C THR A 59 -12.52 0.99 -3.08
N PHE A 60 -11.49 0.50 -3.76
CA PHE A 60 -10.21 0.13 -3.14
C PHE A 60 -9.29 1.34 -3.08
N PHE A 61 -8.67 1.53 -1.92
CA PHE A 61 -7.61 2.51 -1.70
C PHE A 61 -6.38 1.76 -1.18
N CYS A 62 -5.46 1.46 -2.09
CA CYS A 62 -4.31 0.61 -1.81
C CYS A 62 -3.10 1.46 -1.42
N ILE A 63 -2.43 1.08 -0.34
CA ILE A 63 -1.12 1.59 0.02
C ILE A 63 -0.09 0.67 -0.62
N HIS A 64 1.05 1.20 -1.04
CA HIS A 64 2.10 0.39 -1.63
C HIS A 64 2.67 -0.61 -0.61
N GLY A 65 2.76 -1.88 -1.02
CA GLY A 65 3.44 -2.95 -0.28
C GLY A 65 4.89 -3.15 -0.73
N ASN A 66 5.55 -4.19 -0.24
CA ASN A 66 6.92 -4.50 -0.67
C ASN A 66 6.99 -5.55 -1.78
N HIS A 67 5.90 -6.24 -2.08
CA HIS A 67 5.84 -7.29 -3.10
C HIS A 67 5.18 -6.84 -4.41
N GLU A 68 5.01 -5.56 -4.63
CA GLU A 68 4.38 -5.03 -5.84
C GLU A 68 5.14 -3.82 -6.37
N GLU A 69 5.02 -3.56 -7.69
CA GLU A 69 5.66 -2.38 -8.29
C GLU A 69 4.82 -1.13 -8.01
N ARG A 70 5.49 0.01 -7.88
CA ARG A 70 4.86 1.31 -7.69
C ARG A 70 4.11 1.74 -8.95
N PRO A 71 2.90 2.30 -8.83
CA PRO A 71 2.12 2.73 -9.99
C PRO A 71 2.86 3.72 -10.90
N GLU A 72 3.70 4.60 -10.34
CA GLU A 72 4.49 5.57 -11.11
C GLU A 72 5.51 4.93 -12.06
N ASN A 73 5.89 3.68 -11.81
CA ASN A 73 6.82 2.93 -12.64
C ASN A 73 6.11 2.06 -13.70
N ILE A 74 4.77 2.01 -13.67
CA ILE A 74 3.94 1.21 -14.57
C ILE A 74 3.23 2.13 -15.57
N GLY A 75 3.33 1.81 -16.85
CA GLY A 75 2.59 2.55 -17.89
C GLY A 75 1.06 2.43 -17.71
N GLY A 76 0.33 3.50 -18.07
CA GLY A 76 -1.13 3.51 -18.02
C GLY A 76 -1.74 4.19 -16.78
N TYR A 77 -0.99 4.27 -15.68
CA TYR A 77 -1.46 5.01 -14.51
C TYR A 77 -1.49 6.53 -14.74
N LYS A 78 -2.56 7.14 -14.28
CA LYS A 78 -2.78 8.59 -14.22
C LYS A 78 -2.95 9.02 -12.78
N THR A 79 -2.92 10.32 -12.52
CA THR A 79 -3.17 10.87 -11.19
C THR A 79 -4.47 11.68 -11.16
N LYS A 80 -5.15 11.65 -10.01
CA LYS A 80 -6.29 12.53 -9.71
C LYS A 80 -6.28 12.93 -8.24
N ILE A 81 -6.99 14.00 -7.92
CA ILE A 81 -7.27 14.35 -6.52
C ILE A 81 -8.36 13.43 -5.97
N PHE A 82 -8.12 12.90 -4.78
CA PHE A 82 -9.06 12.09 -4.01
C PHE A 82 -8.89 12.41 -2.53
N HIS A 83 -9.94 12.94 -1.89
CA HIS A 83 -9.89 13.37 -0.49
C HIS A 83 -8.69 14.29 -0.17
N ASP A 84 -8.48 15.31 -0.99
CA ASP A 84 -7.42 16.34 -0.93
C ASP A 84 -5.99 15.86 -1.25
N GLY A 85 -5.74 14.56 -1.34
CA GLY A 85 -4.46 13.97 -1.75
C GLY A 85 -4.46 13.45 -3.19
N LEU A 86 -3.28 13.20 -3.74
CA LEU A 86 -3.11 12.59 -5.05
C LEU A 86 -3.17 11.07 -4.96
N VAL A 87 -3.94 10.45 -5.87
CA VAL A 87 -3.92 9.00 -6.06
C VAL A 87 -3.56 8.65 -7.50
N TYR A 88 -2.96 7.49 -7.69
CA TYR A 88 -2.81 6.86 -8.99
C TYR A 88 -4.04 6.00 -9.30
N TYR A 89 -4.44 5.97 -10.57
CA TYR A 89 -5.54 5.14 -11.07
C TYR A 89 -5.37 4.86 -12.56
N GLU A 90 -6.04 3.82 -13.05
CA GLU A 90 -6.22 3.55 -14.47
C GLU A 90 -7.67 3.85 -14.87
N GLU A 91 -7.90 4.41 -16.06
CA GLU A 91 -9.25 4.78 -16.51
C GLU A 91 -10.20 3.60 -16.61
N GLU A 92 -9.67 2.42 -16.94
CA GLU A 92 -10.42 1.18 -17.04
C GLU A 92 -10.81 0.62 -15.65
N TYR A 93 -10.09 1.05 -14.59
CA TYR A 93 -10.28 0.59 -13.21
C TYR A 93 -10.49 1.75 -12.22
N PRO A 94 -11.53 2.59 -12.43
CA PRO A 94 -11.69 3.86 -11.71
C PRO A 94 -11.91 3.73 -10.20
N HIS A 95 -12.22 2.52 -9.73
CA HIS A 95 -12.44 2.17 -8.31
C HIS A 95 -11.27 1.38 -7.68
N ILE A 96 -10.15 1.29 -8.37
CA ILE A 96 -8.88 0.79 -7.83
C ILE A 96 -7.92 1.98 -7.79
N LEU A 97 -7.70 2.50 -6.59
CA LEU A 97 -6.89 3.68 -6.34
C LEU A 97 -5.65 3.29 -5.57
N PHE A 98 -4.51 3.82 -5.96
CA PHE A 98 -3.28 3.69 -5.18
C PHE A 98 -2.93 5.03 -4.57
N ALA A 99 -2.75 5.04 -3.27
CA ALA A 99 -2.28 6.21 -2.56
C ALA A 99 -0.87 6.60 -3.04
N LYS A 100 -0.64 7.89 -3.19
CA LYS A 100 0.71 8.37 -3.46
C LYS A 100 1.44 8.60 -2.14
N ASP A 101 2.63 8.04 -2.02
CA ASP A 101 3.44 8.20 -0.82
C ASP A 101 3.77 9.68 -0.56
N GLY A 102 3.68 10.07 0.70
CA GLY A 102 3.94 11.44 1.13
C GLY A 102 2.77 12.41 0.92
N GLU A 103 1.60 11.91 0.53
CA GLU A 103 0.37 12.69 0.48
C GLU A 103 -0.42 12.59 1.79
N VAL A 104 -1.23 13.60 2.06
CA VAL A 104 -2.16 13.65 3.19
C VAL A 104 -3.58 13.73 2.66
N TYR A 105 -4.41 12.81 3.11
CA TYR A 105 -5.81 12.69 2.72
C TYR A 105 -6.73 13.16 3.85
N GLN A 106 -7.89 13.69 3.50
CA GLN A 106 -8.92 14.07 4.47
C GLN A 106 -10.04 13.03 4.48
N PHE A 107 -10.04 12.16 5.50
CA PHE A 107 -11.09 11.17 5.70
C PHE A 107 -11.87 11.47 6.98
N ASN A 108 -13.19 11.74 6.85
CA ASN A 108 -14.06 12.00 8.00
C ASN A 108 -13.49 13.05 8.98
N GLU A 109 -13.01 14.18 8.45
CA GLU A 109 -12.39 15.28 9.21
C GLU A 109 -11.04 14.91 9.86
N GLN A 110 -10.45 13.76 9.54
CA GLN A 110 -9.12 13.34 10.00
C GLN A 110 -8.09 13.52 8.89
N SER A 111 -6.93 14.03 9.26
CA SER A 111 -5.76 14.12 8.41
C SER A 111 -4.99 12.79 8.44
N VAL A 112 -4.94 12.14 7.28
CA VAL A 112 -4.39 10.79 7.12
C VAL A 112 -3.16 10.84 6.23
N LEU A 113 -1.98 10.69 6.81
CA LEU A 113 -0.72 10.63 6.10
C LEU A 113 -0.47 9.22 5.58
N VAL A 114 0.00 9.09 4.33
CA VAL A 114 0.33 7.79 3.74
C VAL A 114 1.80 7.67 3.42
N ILE A 115 2.38 6.54 3.82
CA ILE A 115 3.72 6.10 3.41
C ILE A 115 3.75 4.57 3.30
N GLY A 116 3.89 4.07 2.10
CA GLY A 116 3.92 2.64 1.82
C GLY A 116 5.33 2.05 1.77
N GLY A 117 5.38 0.76 1.54
CA GLY A 117 6.60 -0.02 1.34
C GLY A 117 7.27 -0.49 2.63
N ALA A 118 8.08 -1.50 2.47
CA ALA A 118 8.92 -2.09 3.50
C ALA A 118 10.06 -2.87 2.85
N TYR A 119 11.05 -3.29 3.63
CA TYR A 119 12.08 -4.21 3.17
C TYR A 119 11.53 -5.64 3.06
N SER A 120 11.74 -6.30 1.92
CA SER A 120 11.40 -7.72 1.73
C SER A 120 12.41 -8.62 2.41
N VAL A 121 12.03 -9.19 3.56
CA VAL A 121 12.90 -10.11 4.32
C VAL A 121 13.22 -11.39 3.52
N ASP A 122 12.39 -11.74 2.56
CA ASP A 122 12.55 -12.87 1.64
C ASP A 122 13.20 -12.50 0.28
N LYS A 123 13.72 -11.27 0.13
CA LYS A 123 14.34 -10.76 -1.09
C LYS A 123 15.31 -11.75 -1.75
N ASN A 124 16.25 -12.29 -0.98
CA ASN A 124 17.24 -13.21 -1.53
C ASN A 124 16.61 -14.51 -2.05
N TYR A 125 15.60 -15.02 -1.34
CA TYR A 125 14.85 -16.19 -1.77
C TYR A 125 14.08 -15.90 -3.06
N ARG A 126 13.39 -14.76 -3.16
CA ARG A 126 12.68 -14.34 -4.37
C ARG A 126 13.60 -14.28 -5.58
N LEU A 127 14.75 -13.61 -5.43
CA LEU A 127 15.74 -13.49 -6.51
C LEU A 127 16.29 -14.86 -6.94
N GLN A 128 16.54 -15.79 -6.01
CA GLN A 128 17.00 -17.14 -6.32
C GLN A 128 15.96 -17.99 -7.05
N MET A 129 14.70 -17.80 -6.70
CA MET A 129 13.58 -18.55 -7.28
C MET A 129 13.01 -17.90 -8.55
N GLY A 130 13.52 -16.72 -8.95
CA GLY A 130 13.00 -15.98 -10.08
C GLY A 130 11.62 -15.34 -9.83
N TYR A 131 11.25 -15.11 -8.58
CA TYR A 131 10.04 -14.36 -8.23
C TYR A 131 10.29 -12.85 -8.36
N ASN A 132 9.22 -12.09 -8.59
CA ASN A 132 9.31 -10.65 -8.71
C ASN A 132 9.78 -10.01 -7.40
N TRP A 133 10.72 -9.11 -7.55
CA TRP A 133 11.19 -8.20 -6.53
C TRP A 133 11.49 -6.84 -7.18
N TYR A 134 11.12 -5.76 -6.53
CA TYR A 134 11.26 -4.40 -7.05
C TYR A 134 12.19 -3.56 -6.17
N PRO A 135 13.17 -2.84 -6.77
CA PRO A 135 14.05 -1.94 -6.02
C PRO A 135 13.31 -0.80 -5.32
N SER A 136 12.10 -0.51 -5.78
CA SER A 136 11.18 0.51 -5.26
C SER A 136 10.38 0.04 -4.04
N GLU A 137 10.68 -1.13 -3.47
CA GLU A 137 9.95 -1.73 -2.35
C GLU A 137 9.85 -0.83 -1.11
N GLN A 138 10.86 0.00 -0.85
CA GLN A 138 10.89 0.95 0.26
C GLN A 138 10.65 2.38 -0.24
N PRO A 139 10.14 3.30 0.61
CA PRO A 139 10.05 4.72 0.26
C PRO A 139 11.44 5.32 0.05
N SER A 140 11.56 6.16 -0.98
CA SER A 140 12.84 6.85 -1.27
C SER A 140 13.19 7.86 -0.17
N GLU A 141 14.47 8.23 -0.08
CA GLU A 141 14.91 9.26 0.85
C GLU A 141 14.23 10.62 0.55
N GLU A 142 13.95 10.91 -0.73
CA GLU A 142 13.23 12.12 -1.14
C GLU A 142 11.80 12.15 -0.54
N ILE A 143 11.09 11.02 -0.56
CA ILE A 143 9.76 10.90 0.07
C ILE A 143 9.87 11.08 1.59
N LYS A 144 10.86 10.45 2.22
CA LYS A 144 11.09 10.56 3.67
C LYS A 144 11.39 12.01 4.08
N ASP A 145 12.26 12.70 3.35
CA ASP A 145 12.61 14.10 3.60
C ASP A 145 11.40 15.03 3.42
N LYS A 146 10.62 14.83 2.35
CA LYS A 146 9.37 15.56 2.12
C LYS A 146 8.41 15.40 3.31
N LEU A 147 8.28 14.19 3.82
CA LEU A 147 7.39 13.88 4.94
C LEU A 147 7.86 14.52 6.25
N LEU A 148 9.16 14.47 6.55
CA LEU A 148 9.72 15.13 7.73
C LEU A 148 9.43 16.62 7.70
N MET A 149 9.71 17.29 6.57
CA MET A 149 9.42 18.70 6.37
C MET A 149 7.93 19.03 6.49
N TYR A 150 7.05 18.11 6.04
CA TYR A 150 5.62 18.30 6.14
C TYR A 150 5.16 18.22 7.60
N VAL A 151 5.57 17.19 8.34
CA VAL A 151 5.16 16.96 9.73
C VAL A 151 5.70 18.06 10.65
N GLU A 152 6.92 18.56 10.41
CA GLU A 152 7.46 19.71 11.17
C GLU A 152 6.59 20.96 11.04
N LYS A 153 6.03 21.19 9.84
CA LYS A 153 5.15 22.36 9.58
C LYS A 153 3.70 22.11 10.00
N ASN A 154 3.27 20.85 10.01
CA ASN A 154 1.91 20.44 10.28
C ASN A 154 1.90 19.33 11.34
N PRO A 155 2.11 19.65 12.62
CA PRO A 155 2.28 18.64 13.67
C PRO A 155 0.99 17.88 14.02
N GLN A 156 -0.15 18.27 13.45
CA GLN A 156 -1.45 17.63 13.69
C GLN A 156 -1.75 16.65 12.53
N ILE A 157 -1.18 15.45 12.61
CA ILE A 157 -1.59 14.30 11.80
C ILE A 157 -2.35 13.36 12.72
N ASP A 158 -3.59 13.03 12.34
CA ASP A 158 -4.45 12.19 13.17
C ASP A 158 -4.12 10.70 12.98
N VAL A 159 -3.79 10.30 11.74
CA VAL A 159 -3.53 8.90 11.40
C VAL A 159 -2.37 8.81 10.42
N VAL A 160 -1.52 7.81 10.60
CA VAL A 160 -0.51 7.40 9.61
C VAL A 160 -0.90 6.00 9.10
N LEU A 161 -1.05 5.86 7.80
CA LEU A 161 -1.26 4.57 7.14
C LEU A 161 0.06 4.13 6.50
N SER A 162 0.52 2.95 6.86
CA SER A 162 1.77 2.38 6.35
C SER A 162 1.68 0.87 6.20
N HIS A 163 2.55 0.30 5.36
CA HIS A 163 2.64 -1.14 5.19
C HIS A 163 3.44 -1.82 6.30
N THR A 164 4.46 -1.15 6.83
CA THR A 164 5.20 -1.61 8.01
C THR A 164 4.95 -0.70 9.21
N CYS A 165 5.47 -1.04 10.37
CA CYS A 165 5.28 -0.31 11.61
C CYS A 165 6.60 0.25 12.16
N PRO A 166 6.57 1.19 13.12
CA PRO A 166 7.79 1.64 13.79
C PRO A 166 8.60 0.47 14.34
N TYR A 167 9.94 0.53 14.20
CA TYR A 167 10.87 -0.53 14.60
C TYR A 167 10.62 -1.09 16.01
N LYS A 168 10.20 -0.23 16.94
CA LYS A 168 9.87 -0.60 18.32
C LYS A 168 8.71 -1.62 18.41
N TYR A 169 7.80 -1.60 17.44
CA TYR A 169 6.58 -2.41 17.43
C TYR A 169 6.63 -3.59 16.45
N LEU A 170 7.76 -3.78 15.76
CA LEU A 170 7.92 -4.93 14.86
C LEU A 170 7.69 -6.25 15.60
N PRO A 171 6.77 -7.10 15.14
CA PRO A 171 6.51 -8.40 15.74
C PRO A 171 7.57 -9.44 15.31
N ARG A 172 8.81 -9.23 15.75
CA ARG A 172 10.00 -9.99 15.30
C ARG A 172 9.88 -11.49 15.50
N GLU A 173 9.21 -11.93 16.56
CA GLU A 173 9.01 -13.34 16.88
C GLU A 173 8.18 -14.06 15.78
N VAL A 174 7.33 -13.31 15.08
CA VAL A 174 6.47 -13.84 14.01
C VAL A 174 7.16 -13.71 12.66
N PHE A 175 7.58 -12.49 12.28
CA PHE A 175 8.10 -12.20 10.94
C PHE A 175 9.57 -12.60 10.75
N MET A 176 10.35 -12.68 11.83
CA MET A 176 11.81 -12.88 11.75
C MET A 176 12.23 -14.31 12.04
N LYS A 177 11.29 -15.26 12.13
CA LYS A 177 11.61 -16.67 12.41
C LYS A 177 12.45 -17.26 11.28
N GLY A 178 13.71 -17.59 11.59
CA GLY A 178 14.66 -18.11 10.62
C GLY A 178 15.39 -17.08 9.74
N ILE A 179 15.12 -15.79 9.95
CA ILE A 179 15.76 -14.68 9.24
C ILE A 179 16.90 -14.13 10.08
N ASN A 180 18.05 -13.87 9.44
CA ASN A 180 19.15 -13.18 10.11
C ASN A 180 18.86 -11.68 10.20
N PRO A 181 18.60 -11.12 11.39
CA PRO A 181 18.21 -9.72 11.54
C PRO A 181 19.31 -8.73 11.11
N LEU A 182 20.58 -9.15 11.06
CA LEU A 182 21.69 -8.32 10.58
C LEU A 182 21.70 -8.13 9.04
N LYS A 183 20.86 -8.87 8.33
CA LYS A 183 20.73 -8.78 6.87
C LYS A 183 19.45 -8.03 6.42
N VAL A 184 18.69 -7.51 7.36
CA VAL A 184 17.43 -6.79 7.10
C VAL A 184 17.72 -5.30 7.14
N ASP A 185 17.23 -4.58 6.15
CA ASP A 185 17.26 -3.12 6.13
C ASP A 185 16.02 -2.58 6.85
N TYR A 186 16.23 -2.02 8.02
CA TYR A 186 15.18 -1.42 8.85
C TYR A 186 15.03 0.09 8.64
N SER A 187 15.53 0.65 7.55
CA SER A 187 15.53 2.10 7.34
C SER A 187 14.13 2.69 7.33
N THR A 188 13.15 1.95 6.79
CA THR A 188 11.74 2.37 6.80
C THR A 188 11.14 2.34 8.20
N GLU A 189 11.34 1.28 8.96
CA GLU A 189 10.84 1.14 10.34
C GLU A 189 11.50 2.14 11.30
N PHE A 190 12.77 2.47 11.10
CA PHE A 190 13.45 3.51 11.87
C PHE A 190 12.99 4.92 11.52
N PHE A 191 12.48 5.13 10.33
CA PHE A 191 11.91 6.40 9.91
C PHE A 191 10.66 6.77 10.73
N PHE A 192 9.84 5.79 11.14
CA PHE A 192 8.62 5.98 11.93
C PHE A 192 8.87 6.21 13.44
N ARG A 193 9.89 6.94 13.83
CA ARG A 193 10.24 7.20 15.25
C ARG A 193 9.28 8.16 15.94
#